data_39d4421e1996a4ade61d859ccc6d81e6
#
_entry.id   39d4421e1996a4ade61d859ccc6d81e6
#
_cell.length_a   1.000
_cell.length_b   1.000
_cell.length_c   1.000
_cell.angle_alpha   90.00
_cell.angle_beta   90.00
_cell.angle_gamma   90.00
#
_symmetry.space_group_name_H-M   'P 1'
#
loop_
_entity.id
_entity.type
_entity.pdbx_description
1 polymer ?
#
loop_
_entity_poly.entity_id
_entity_poly.type
_entity_poly.pdbx_seq_one_letter_code
_entity_poly.pdbx_strand_id
1 'polypeptide(L)'
;MFAMSASSFVGARPALARCERRPCVPGRARLLSDRSRMPAPTRRKSLTAAPLAAPSLRRNAPASSNGRRQAVVVAATKVTRNPNMAKLQAGYLFPEINRIKNAHLAENPDAKIISLGIGDTTEPIPAPIVKGMVDSAEGLGTLDGYGKFGGYGSEAGQGPLREKLVERFYAATTSITSDELFVSDGSKCDISRLQMMFGSGRDVAVQDPSYPAYVDSSVMTGHTVGFDDATKQYGNIAYLACNADNGFFPDLNPAKGSDLIFFCSPNNPTGAAATREQLTELVAHAKETGSIIVYDAAYSIYISNPDCPKTIYEIEGADECCIETCSFSKYAGFTGLRLGWTVVPEKLKFADGTSVRQDWNRLMSTCFNGASNVAQAGGLACLSDEGMAAMNELVAFYKENAAILKKTFEEMGYTCYGGTDAPYVWVSFDGRDSWEVFTEILQKCDIVVTPGSGFGPAGDGFIRASAFGHRDNILEAAERLKKAFSK
;
A
#
# COMPACT_ATOMS: atom_id res chain seq x y z
N MET A 1 6.17 32.55 59.02
CA MET A 1 7.28 33.46 59.49
C MET A 1 8.35 33.47 58.42
N PHE A 2 8.71 34.69 57.99
CA PHE A 2 9.71 35.07 57.00
C PHE A 2 9.40 34.69 55.53
N ALA A 3 8.87 35.52 54.67
CA ALA A 3 9.01 36.93 54.26
C ALA A 3 10.24 37.20 53.38
N MET A 4 9.89 37.51 52.10
CA MET A 4 10.43 38.45 51.16
C MET A 4 11.95 38.38 50.75
N SER A 5 12.16 38.36 49.43
CA SER A 5 12.75 39.56 48.81
C SER A 5 12.66 39.48 47.28
N ALA A 6 12.02 40.51 46.69
CA ALA A 6 12.06 40.86 45.28
C ALA A 6 13.31 41.68 44.99
N SER A 7 13.96 41.49 43.83
CA SER A 7 14.79 42.52 43.23
C SER A 7 14.57 42.59 41.72
N SER A 8 14.03 43.72 41.34
CA SER A 8 13.88 44.30 40.02
C SER A 8 15.25 44.59 39.36
N PHE A 9 15.40 44.20 38.06
CA PHE A 9 16.38 44.86 37.19
C PHE A 9 15.65 45.37 35.93
N VAL A 10 15.71 46.69 35.84
CA VAL A 10 15.31 47.54 34.71
C VAL A 10 16.51 47.63 33.76
N GLY A 11 16.28 47.59 32.47
CA GLY A 11 17.18 48.29 31.55
C GLY A 11 17.46 47.61 30.23
N ALA A 12 16.95 48.22 29.21
CA ALA A 12 17.51 48.69 27.97
C ALA A 12 16.94 48.05 26.70
N ARG A 13 16.07 48.82 26.03
CA ARG A 13 15.73 48.61 24.60
C ARG A 13 16.82 49.23 23.72
N PRO A 14 17.26 48.58 22.60
CA PRO A 14 17.92 49.29 21.53
C PRO A 14 16.95 49.80 20.49
N ALA A 15 17.28 50.97 19.95
CA ALA A 15 16.52 51.83 19.09
C ALA A 15 16.25 51.24 17.69
N LEU A 16 15.03 51.52 17.17
CA LEU A 16 14.65 51.36 15.79
C LEU A 16 15.35 52.39 14.89
N ALA A 17 16.19 51.93 13.96
CA ALA A 17 16.68 52.75 12.85
C ALA A 17 15.59 52.88 11.79
N ARG A 18 15.11 54.10 11.57
CA ARG A 18 14.25 54.50 10.45
C ARG A 18 15.08 54.46 9.15
N CYS A 19 14.67 53.68 8.18
CA CYS A 19 15.14 53.79 6.81
C CYS A 19 14.12 54.66 6.02
N GLU A 20 14.63 55.81 5.56
CA GLU A 20 13.85 56.81 4.78
C GLU A 20 13.57 56.26 3.36
N ARG A 21 12.31 56.36 2.97
CA ARG A 21 11.85 56.12 1.60
C ARG A 21 12.18 57.34 0.71
N ARG A 22 12.91 57.12 -0.36
CA ARG A 22 12.96 58.05 -1.47
C ARG A 22 11.89 57.70 -2.54
N PRO A 23 11.22 58.69 -3.11
CA PRO A 23 10.16 58.43 -4.10
C PRO A 23 10.75 58.17 -5.48
N CYS A 24 10.33 57.10 -6.18
CA CYS A 24 10.60 56.88 -7.60
C CYS A 24 9.57 57.63 -8.46
N VAL A 25 10.08 58.39 -9.42
CA VAL A 25 9.38 59.14 -10.44
C VAL A 25 8.89 58.20 -11.55
N PRO A 26 7.65 58.36 -12.10
CA PRO A 26 7.19 57.51 -13.19
C PRO A 26 7.72 57.95 -14.53
N GLY A 27 8.52 57.07 -15.18
CA GLY A 27 8.94 57.21 -16.58
C GLY A 27 7.83 56.81 -17.57
N ARG A 28 7.47 57.73 -18.47
CA ARG A 28 6.52 57.52 -19.57
C ARG A 28 6.98 56.40 -20.53
N ALA A 29 6.18 55.37 -20.67
CA ALA A 29 6.30 54.37 -21.75
C ALA A 29 5.75 54.94 -23.04
N ARG A 30 6.58 55.02 -24.10
CA ARG A 30 6.17 55.27 -25.49
C ARG A 30 5.64 53.98 -26.08
N LEU A 31 4.38 54.04 -26.54
CA LEU A 31 3.78 53.06 -27.43
C LEU A 31 4.51 53.13 -28.79
N LEU A 32 5.12 52.04 -29.19
CA LEU A 32 5.46 51.76 -30.57
C LEU A 32 4.67 50.54 -31.02
N SER A 33 3.64 50.81 -31.83
CA SER A 33 2.91 49.83 -32.59
C SER A 33 3.80 49.40 -33.76
N ASP A 34 4.21 48.14 -33.82
CA ASP A 34 4.62 47.56 -35.08
C ASP A 34 3.89 46.20 -35.26
N ARG A 35 2.96 46.23 -36.21
CA ARG A 35 2.25 45.05 -36.72
C ARG A 35 3.06 44.56 -37.90
N SER A 36 3.86 43.52 -37.72
CA SER A 36 4.38 42.76 -38.84
C SER A 36 4.04 41.28 -38.68
N ARG A 37 3.04 40.90 -39.41
CA ARG A 37 2.75 39.64 -40.12
C ARG A 37 3.45 38.37 -39.57
N MET A 38 2.69 37.54 -38.84
CA MET A 38 2.97 36.11 -38.72
C MET A 38 2.62 35.42 -40.06
N PRO A 39 3.46 34.51 -40.56
CA PRO A 39 3.10 33.67 -41.70
C PRO A 39 2.16 32.55 -41.25
N ALA A 40 1.18 32.26 -42.12
CA ALA A 40 0.18 31.19 -41.90
C ALA A 40 0.84 29.80 -41.80
N PRO A 41 0.24 28.87 -41.07
CA PRO A 41 0.75 27.50 -40.94
C PRO A 41 0.63 26.78 -42.31
N THR A 42 1.76 26.32 -42.82
CA THR A 42 1.83 25.48 -44.00
C THR A 42 1.15 24.13 -43.72
N ARG A 43 0.18 23.80 -44.57
CA ARG A 43 -0.47 22.49 -44.64
C ARG A 43 0.59 21.37 -44.64
N ARG A 44 0.61 20.54 -43.63
CA ARG A 44 1.29 19.23 -43.62
C ARG A 44 0.62 18.37 -44.69
N LYS A 45 1.35 18.01 -45.72
CA LYS A 45 0.97 16.97 -46.69
C LYS A 45 0.91 15.64 -45.93
N SER A 46 -0.24 14.98 -46.01
CA SER A 46 -0.41 13.60 -45.59
C SER A 46 0.53 12.71 -46.41
N LEU A 47 1.49 12.11 -45.77
CA LEU A 47 2.24 10.98 -46.32
C LEU A 47 1.33 9.75 -46.22
N THR A 48 0.71 9.39 -47.33
CA THR A 48 0.09 8.08 -47.54
C THR A 48 1.22 7.04 -47.56
N ALA A 49 1.21 6.14 -46.59
CA ALA A 49 2.09 4.98 -46.59
C ALA A 49 1.70 4.06 -47.78
N ALA A 50 2.64 3.85 -48.68
CA ALA A 50 2.52 2.82 -49.71
C ALA A 50 2.65 1.42 -49.04
N PRO A 51 1.87 0.42 -49.49
CA PRO A 51 2.01 -0.91 -48.97
C PRO A 51 3.34 -1.54 -49.41
N LEU A 52 4.12 -1.99 -48.41
CA LEU A 52 5.31 -2.82 -48.65
C LEU A 52 4.87 -4.14 -49.25
N ALA A 53 5.26 -4.37 -50.51
CA ALA A 53 5.10 -5.64 -51.19
C ALA A 53 5.93 -6.71 -50.49
N ALA A 54 5.30 -7.81 -50.17
CA ALA A 54 5.94 -9.01 -49.66
C ALA A 54 6.88 -9.62 -50.74
N PRO A 55 8.10 -10.04 -50.40
CA PRO A 55 8.97 -10.71 -51.38
C PRO A 55 8.44 -12.10 -51.67
N SER A 56 8.18 -12.41 -52.93
CA SER A 56 7.80 -13.68 -53.45
C SER A 56 8.93 -14.71 -53.18
N LEU A 57 8.65 -15.73 -52.37
CA LEU A 57 9.51 -16.90 -52.18
C LEU A 57 9.56 -17.71 -53.46
N ARG A 58 10.65 -17.59 -54.21
CA ARG A 58 11.03 -18.59 -55.22
C ARG A 58 11.48 -19.84 -54.47
N ARG A 59 10.75 -20.95 -54.69
CA ARG A 59 11.17 -22.29 -54.34
C ARG A 59 12.34 -22.69 -55.22
N ASN A 60 13.53 -22.78 -54.67
CA ASN A 60 14.61 -23.57 -55.21
C ASN A 60 14.77 -24.84 -54.38
N ALA A 61 14.78 -25.97 -55.05
CA ALA A 61 14.91 -27.29 -54.47
C ALA A 61 16.29 -27.52 -53.80
N PRO A 62 16.45 -28.53 -52.97
CA PRO A 62 17.48 -28.57 -51.94
C PRO A 62 18.84 -28.96 -52.44
N ALA A 63 19.84 -28.16 -52.14
CA ALA A 63 21.21 -28.62 -52.10
C ALA A 63 21.46 -29.13 -50.67
N SER A 64 21.73 -30.42 -50.56
CA SER A 64 22.19 -31.10 -49.35
C SER A 64 23.54 -30.53 -48.92
N SER A 65 23.55 -29.65 -47.91
CA SER A 65 24.75 -29.38 -47.15
C SER A 65 24.51 -29.79 -45.70
N ASN A 66 25.17 -30.85 -45.26
CA ASN A 66 25.31 -31.24 -43.88
C ASN A 66 26.06 -30.16 -43.09
N GLY A 67 25.41 -29.04 -42.86
CA GLY A 67 25.83 -28.02 -41.90
C GLY A 67 25.34 -28.44 -40.52
N ARG A 68 26.19 -29.07 -39.72
CA ARG A 68 26.00 -29.17 -38.26
C ARG A 68 25.73 -27.75 -37.77
N ARG A 69 24.47 -27.41 -37.45
CA ARG A 69 24.18 -26.30 -36.61
C ARG A 69 24.89 -26.52 -35.28
N GLN A 70 26.03 -25.89 -35.09
CA GLN A 70 26.65 -25.80 -33.78
C GLN A 70 25.59 -25.05 -32.92
N ALA A 71 25.02 -25.79 -31.98
CA ALA A 71 24.24 -25.18 -30.92
C ALA A 71 25.21 -24.22 -30.21
N VAL A 72 24.89 -22.93 -30.28
CA VAL A 72 25.60 -21.92 -29.48
C VAL A 72 25.30 -22.28 -28.03
N VAL A 73 26.24 -22.96 -27.37
CA VAL A 73 26.19 -23.20 -25.95
C VAL A 73 26.47 -21.85 -25.30
N VAL A 74 25.42 -21.15 -24.92
CA VAL A 74 25.56 -19.97 -24.07
C VAL A 74 26.17 -20.48 -22.76
N ALA A 75 27.39 -20.04 -22.47
CA ALA A 75 28.04 -20.41 -21.21
C ALA A 75 27.17 -19.96 -20.06
N ALA A 76 26.79 -20.87 -19.17
CA ALA A 76 26.06 -20.55 -17.96
C ALA A 76 26.85 -19.54 -17.12
N THR A 77 26.17 -18.55 -16.54
CA THR A 77 26.82 -17.60 -15.64
C THR A 77 27.38 -18.33 -14.41
N LYS A 78 28.37 -17.73 -13.76
CA LYS A 78 28.92 -18.26 -12.49
C LYS A 78 28.01 -17.92 -11.28
N VAL A 79 27.03 -17.02 -11.48
CA VAL A 79 26.11 -16.60 -10.42
C VAL A 79 25.05 -17.65 -10.23
N THR A 80 24.95 -18.18 -9.02
CA THR A 80 23.90 -19.13 -8.63
C THR A 80 22.62 -18.39 -8.25
N ARG A 81 21.47 -19.01 -8.48
CA ARG A 81 20.18 -18.48 -8.03
C ARG A 81 20.16 -18.37 -6.51
N ASN A 82 19.55 -17.28 -5.97
CA ASN A 82 19.23 -17.20 -4.55
C ASN A 82 18.36 -18.42 -4.15
N PRO A 83 18.82 -19.28 -3.22
CA PRO A 83 18.10 -20.52 -2.87
C PRO A 83 16.73 -20.24 -2.25
N ASN A 84 16.53 -19.10 -1.60
CA ASN A 84 15.25 -18.73 -1.01
C ASN A 84 14.18 -18.46 -2.08
N MET A 85 14.55 -17.88 -3.23
CA MET A 85 13.62 -17.71 -4.36
C MET A 85 13.13 -19.04 -4.93
N ALA A 86 13.85 -20.15 -4.70
CA ALA A 86 13.42 -21.47 -5.12
C ALA A 86 12.42 -22.12 -4.17
N LYS A 87 12.27 -21.62 -2.95
CA LYS A 87 11.31 -22.08 -1.96
C LYS A 87 9.89 -21.54 -2.20
N LEU A 88 9.78 -20.39 -2.91
CA LEU A 88 8.47 -19.81 -3.22
C LEU A 88 7.66 -20.79 -4.04
N GLN A 89 6.40 -21.01 -3.63
CA GLN A 89 5.45 -21.77 -4.41
C GLN A 89 5.21 -21.12 -5.77
N ALA A 90 5.00 -21.94 -6.79
CA ALA A 90 4.68 -21.46 -8.12
C ALA A 90 3.31 -20.76 -8.11
N GLY A 91 3.30 -19.48 -8.47
CA GLY A 91 2.06 -18.73 -8.59
C GLY A 91 1.72 -17.89 -7.35
N TYR A 92 2.23 -16.66 -7.31
CA TYR A 92 1.64 -15.63 -6.47
C TYR A 92 0.14 -15.53 -6.80
N LEU A 93 -0.73 -15.43 -5.79
CA LEU A 93 -2.20 -15.45 -5.87
C LEU A 93 -2.78 -14.68 -7.08
N PHE A 94 -2.38 -13.43 -7.27
CA PHE A 94 -2.97 -12.57 -8.32
C PHE A 94 -2.57 -12.94 -9.75
N PRO A 95 -1.35 -13.39 -10.09
CA PRO A 95 -1.04 -13.97 -11.39
C PRO A 95 -1.88 -15.19 -11.72
N GLU A 96 -2.18 -16.07 -10.76
CA GLU A 96 -3.02 -17.26 -11.01
C GLU A 96 -4.48 -16.86 -11.28
N ILE A 97 -5.04 -15.94 -10.49
CA ILE A 97 -6.36 -15.35 -10.77
C ILE A 97 -6.40 -14.78 -12.20
N ASN A 98 -5.36 -14.03 -12.61
CA ASN A 98 -5.29 -13.48 -13.95
C ASN A 98 -5.19 -14.56 -15.03
N ARG A 99 -4.46 -15.64 -14.79
CA ARG A 99 -4.35 -16.77 -15.71
C ARG A 99 -5.72 -17.41 -15.95
N ILE A 100 -6.48 -17.71 -14.89
CA ILE A 100 -7.81 -18.33 -14.99
C ILE A 100 -8.81 -17.37 -15.65
N LYS A 101 -8.81 -16.09 -15.26
CA LYS A 101 -9.64 -15.06 -15.90
C LYS A 101 -9.36 -14.95 -17.41
N ASN A 102 -8.09 -14.94 -17.83
CA ASN A 102 -7.73 -14.84 -19.24
C ASN A 102 -8.12 -16.10 -20.02
N ALA A 103 -8.08 -17.29 -19.42
CA ALA A 103 -8.58 -18.51 -20.02
C ALA A 103 -10.10 -18.43 -20.24
N HIS A 104 -10.86 -17.95 -19.23
CA HIS A 104 -12.30 -17.73 -19.35
C HIS A 104 -12.66 -16.75 -20.48
N LEU A 105 -11.90 -15.63 -20.59
CA LEU A 105 -12.09 -14.66 -21.67
C LEU A 105 -11.76 -15.21 -23.06
N ALA A 106 -10.79 -16.14 -23.16
CA ALA A 106 -10.46 -16.79 -24.43
C ALA A 106 -11.61 -17.70 -24.93
N GLU A 107 -12.33 -18.33 -24.00
CA GLU A 107 -13.53 -19.16 -24.28
C GLU A 107 -14.79 -18.31 -24.46
N ASN A 108 -14.87 -17.17 -23.80
CA ASN A 108 -16.03 -16.26 -23.78
C ASN A 108 -15.61 -14.82 -24.13
N PRO A 109 -15.32 -14.52 -25.42
CA PRO A 109 -14.73 -13.22 -25.83
C PRO A 109 -15.63 -12.00 -25.55
N ASP A 110 -16.94 -12.21 -25.46
CA ASP A 110 -17.93 -11.15 -25.20
C ASP A 110 -18.25 -10.96 -23.71
N ALA A 111 -17.62 -11.76 -22.81
CA ALA A 111 -17.84 -11.67 -21.37
C ALA A 111 -17.38 -10.32 -20.82
N LYS A 112 -18.27 -9.68 -20.08
CA LYS A 112 -18.00 -8.40 -19.40
C LYS A 112 -17.60 -8.67 -17.95
N ILE A 113 -16.30 -8.81 -17.72
CA ILE A 113 -15.77 -9.11 -16.40
C ILE A 113 -15.94 -7.92 -15.46
N ILE A 114 -16.54 -8.16 -14.29
CA ILE A 114 -16.54 -7.25 -13.15
C ILE A 114 -15.50 -7.77 -12.14
N SER A 115 -14.54 -6.93 -11.77
CA SER A 115 -13.50 -7.31 -10.82
C SER A 115 -13.86 -6.86 -9.41
N LEU A 116 -14.14 -7.82 -8.53
CA LEU A 116 -14.23 -7.67 -7.07
C LEU A 116 -13.03 -8.34 -6.35
N GLY A 117 -11.97 -8.68 -7.10
CA GLY A 117 -10.85 -9.47 -6.56
C GLY A 117 -9.67 -8.62 -6.10
N ILE A 118 -9.37 -7.51 -6.77
CA ILE A 118 -8.17 -6.73 -6.52
C ILE A 118 -8.45 -5.58 -5.56
N GLY A 119 -7.54 -5.38 -4.61
CA GLY A 119 -7.57 -4.23 -3.71
C GLY A 119 -6.98 -2.97 -4.37
N ASP A 120 -7.43 -2.61 -5.57
CA ASP A 120 -7.02 -1.41 -6.30
C ASP A 120 -8.17 -0.40 -6.33
N THR A 121 -7.86 0.87 -6.04
CA THR A 121 -8.85 1.94 -6.04
C THR A 121 -9.25 2.29 -7.47
N THR A 122 -10.53 2.59 -7.69
CA THR A 122 -11.12 2.80 -9.01
C THR A 122 -11.61 4.22 -9.25
N GLU A 123 -11.93 4.94 -8.16
CA GLU A 123 -12.37 6.33 -8.29
C GLU A 123 -11.18 7.28 -8.54
N PRO A 124 -11.40 8.38 -9.25
CA PRO A 124 -10.38 9.39 -9.47
C PRO A 124 -9.83 9.96 -8.16
N ILE A 125 -8.56 10.31 -8.17
CA ILE A 125 -7.94 11.04 -7.06
C ILE A 125 -8.66 12.40 -6.94
N PRO A 126 -9.07 12.82 -5.72
CA PRO A 126 -9.79 14.08 -5.53
C PRO A 126 -9.06 15.31 -6.07
N ALA A 127 -9.80 16.23 -6.65
CA ALA A 127 -9.26 17.40 -7.34
C ALA A 127 -8.29 18.27 -6.49
N PRO A 128 -8.53 18.54 -5.20
CA PRO A 128 -7.58 19.29 -4.37
C PRO A 128 -6.21 18.63 -4.28
N ILE A 129 -6.21 17.29 -4.22
CA ILE A 129 -5.00 16.48 -4.12
C ILE A 129 -4.23 16.49 -5.45
N VAL A 130 -4.95 16.32 -6.57
CA VAL A 130 -4.38 16.43 -7.92
C VAL A 130 -3.76 17.81 -8.12
N LYS A 131 -4.43 18.88 -7.66
CA LYS A 131 -3.90 20.24 -7.76
C LYS A 131 -2.55 20.39 -7.04
N GLY A 132 -2.40 19.85 -5.84
CA GLY A 132 -1.12 19.89 -5.11
C GLY A 132 0.02 19.22 -5.88
N MET A 133 -0.26 18.11 -6.57
CA MET A 133 0.73 17.44 -7.42
C MET A 133 1.06 18.26 -8.68
N VAL A 134 0.06 18.85 -9.33
CA VAL A 134 0.23 19.69 -10.52
C VAL A 134 1.08 20.90 -10.18
N ASP A 135 0.75 21.65 -9.13
CA ASP A 135 1.50 22.83 -8.67
C ASP A 135 2.99 22.48 -8.41
N SER A 136 3.24 21.31 -7.80
CA SER A 136 4.60 20.82 -7.58
C SER A 136 5.31 20.46 -8.88
N ALA A 137 4.64 19.78 -9.80
CA ALA A 137 5.22 19.38 -11.10
C ALA A 137 5.52 20.60 -12.00
N GLU A 138 4.64 21.59 -12.04
CA GLU A 138 4.86 22.86 -12.76
C GLU A 138 6.03 23.64 -12.16
N GLY A 139 6.14 23.64 -10.82
CA GLY A 139 7.26 24.23 -10.10
C GLY A 139 8.63 23.69 -10.53
N LEU A 140 8.72 22.40 -10.88
CA LEU A 140 9.98 21.81 -11.36
C LEU A 140 10.51 22.44 -12.65
N GLY A 141 9.65 23.09 -13.44
CA GLY A 141 10.01 23.82 -14.65
C GLY A 141 10.65 25.19 -14.41
N THR A 142 10.77 25.66 -13.17
CA THR A 142 11.34 26.95 -12.78
C THR A 142 12.56 26.79 -11.89
N LEU A 143 13.50 27.73 -11.90
CA LEU A 143 14.68 27.67 -11.02
C LEU A 143 14.29 27.73 -9.54
N ASP A 144 13.31 28.56 -9.18
CA ASP A 144 12.85 28.70 -7.80
C ASP A 144 12.14 27.41 -7.31
N GLY A 145 11.25 26.86 -8.12
CA GLY A 145 10.53 25.64 -7.79
C GLY A 145 11.44 24.41 -7.81
N TYR A 146 12.37 24.31 -8.77
CA TYR A 146 13.35 23.23 -8.78
C TYR A 146 14.26 23.27 -7.55
N GLY A 147 14.68 24.46 -7.12
CA GLY A 147 15.48 24.63 -5.89
C GLY A 147 14.76 24.16 -4.62
N LYS A 148 13.41 24.18 -4.61
CA LYS A 148 12.59 23.69 -3.48
C LYS A 148 12.30 22.19 -3.56
N PHE A 149 12.06 21.64 -4.76
CA PHE A 149 11.45 20.32 -4.93
C PHE A 149 12.21 19.40 -5.90
N GLY A 150 13.25 19.86 -6.58
CA GLY A 150 13.90 19.14 -7.67
C GLY A 150 15.02 18.18 -7.23
N GLY A 151 15.56 18.31 -6.02
CA GLY A 151 16.64 17.49 -5.49
C GLY A 151 16.15 16.24 -4.75
N TYR A 152 17.07 15.42 -4.29
CA TYR A 152 16.77 14.24 -3.47
C TYR A 152 16.02 14.58 -2.18
N GLY A 153 16.34 15.72 -1.55
CA GLY A 153 15.75 16.11 -0.26
C GLY A 153 16.23 15.22 0.89
N SER A 154 15.39 15.10 1.92
CA SER A 154 15.62 14.20 3.05
C SER A 154 15.19 12.77 2.71
N GLU A 155 16.03 11.79 2.99
CA GLU A 155 15.71 10.36 2.80
C GLU A 155 14.50 9.92 3.65
N ALA A 156 14.29 10.56 4.80
CA ALA A 156 13.12 10.34 5.65
C ALA A 156 11.84 10.98 5.09
N GLY A 157 11.94 11.75 4.00
CA GLY A 157 10.83 12.50 3.40
C GLY A 157 10.80 13.97 3.83
N GLN A 158 9.95 14.75 3.14
CA GLN A 158 9.83 16.18 3.36
C GLN A 158 9.34 16.49 4.78
N GLY A 159 10.04 17.41 5.49
CA GLY A 159 9.70 17.82 6.86
C GLY A 159 8.23 18.24 7.02
N PRO A 160 7.70 19.16 6.18
CA PRO A 160 6.30 19.58 6.26
C PRO A 160 5.29 18.42 6.12
N LEU A 161 5.59 17.40 5.29
CA LEU A 161 4.73 16.23 5.16
C LEU A 161 4.77 15.38 6.43
N ARG A 162 5.95 15.13 6.99
CA ARG A 162 6.11 14.35 8.23
C ARG A 162 5.43 15.03 9.42
N GLU A 163 5.62 16.34 9.57
CA GLU A 163 4.96 17.14 10.62
C GLU A 163 3.43 17.09 10.48
N LYS A 164 2.92 17.19 9.25
CA LYS A 164 1.48 17.17 9.00
C LYS A 164 0.88 15.78 9.20
N LEU A 165 1.61 14.70 8.89
CA LEU A 165 1.21 13.33 9.22
C LEU A 165 1.06 13.14 10.73
N VAL A 166 2.03 13.62 11.51
CA VAL A 166 1.96 13.57 12.97
C VAL A 166 0.76 14.35 13.47
N GLU A 167 0.57 15.60 13.01
CA GLU A 167 -0.57 16.44 13.40
C GLU A 167 -1.92 15.74 13.15
N ARG A 168 -2.08 15.08 11.99
CA ARG A 168 -3.38 14.52 11.58
C ARG A 168 -3.67 13.13 12.15
N PHE A 169 -2.66 12.32 12.36
CA PHE A 169 -2.88 10.91 12.71
C PHE A 169 -2.34 10.49 14.08
N TYR A 170 -1.43 11.26 14.70
CA TYR A 170 -0.75 10.82 15.93
C TYR A 170 -0.85 11.80 17.09
N ALA A 171 -0.76 13.11 16.85
CA ALA A 171 -0.57 14.10 17.90
C ALA A 171 -1.70 14.16 18.96
N ALA A 172 -2.91 13.73 18.60
CA ALA A 172 -4.06 13.81 19.52
C ALA A 172 -4.02 12.70 20.60
N THR A 173 -3.39 11.57 20.31
CA THR A 173 -3.51 10.34 21.12
C THR A 173 -2.18 9.69 21.47
N THR A 174 -1.07 10.17 20.90
CA THR A 174 0.25 9.52 21.03
C THR A 174 1.36 10.53 21.29
N SER A 175 2.57 10.01 21.64
CA SER A 175 3.80 10.81 21.77
C SER A 175 4.72 10.73 20.54
N ILE A 176 4.26 10.17 19.43
CA ILE A 176 5.03 10.02 18.19
C ILE A 176 5.36 11.39 17.61
N THR A 177 6.61 11.55 17.18
CA THR A 177 7.16 12.78 16.61
C THR A 177 7.48 12.62 15.12
N SER A 178 7.67 13.73 14.42
CA SER A 178 8.07 13.70 13.01
C SER A 178 9.44 13.06 12.77
N ASP A 179 10.32 12.99 13.77
CA ASP A 179 11.62 12.35 13.66
C ASP A 179 11.57 10.82 13.64
N GLU A 180 10.46 10.26 14.12
CA GLU A 180 10.19 8.83 14.14
C GLU A 180 9.45 8.35 12.88
N LEU A 181 9.08 9.28 11.99
CA LEU A 181 8.27 9.01 10.81
C LEU A 181 9.11 9.11 9.53
N PHE A 182 9.03 8.09 8.69
CA PHE A 182 9.77 7.95 7.43
C PHE A 182 8.79 7.79 6.27
N VAL A 183 8.79 8.74 5.34
CA VAL A 183 7.96 8.69 4.12
C VAL A 183 8.59 7.75 3.09
N SER A 184 7.78 6.91 2.46
CA SER A 184 8.24 5.88 1.54
C SER A 184 7.33 5.73 0.30
N ASP A 185 7.65 4.75 -0.53
CA ASP A 185 6.87 4.36 -1.71
C ASP A 185 5.75 3.34 -1.40
N GLY A 186 5.38 3.21 -0.12
CA GLY A 186 4.22 2.46 0.37
C GLY A 186 4.55 1.27 1.24
N SER A 187 3.60 0.87 2.09
CA SER A 187 3.74 -0.18 3.13
C SER A 187 4.35 -1.48 2.60
N LYS A 188 3.96 -1.95 1.42
CA LYS A 188 4.49 -3.20 0.86
C LYS A 188 6.01 -3.18 0.68
N CYS A 189 6.55 -2.06 0.22
CA CYS A 189 7.99 -1.90 0.03
C CYS A 189 8.69 -1.82 1.38
N ASP A 190 8.09 -1.13 2.34
CA ASP A 190 8.64 -1.01 3.70
C ASP A 190 8.62 -2.33 4.45
N ILE A 191 7.55 -3.11 4.36
CA ILE A 191 7.47 -4.46 4.93
C ILE A 191 8.63 -5.33 4.42
N SER A 192 8.95 -5.26 3.12
CA SER A 192 10.07 -6.02 2.56
C SER A 192 11.44 -5.46 3.01
N ARG A 193 11.56 -4.13 3.15
CA ARG A 193 12.78 -3.48 3.67
C ARG A 193 13.01 -3.77 5.14
N LEU A 194 11.94 -3.82 5.95
CA LEU A 194 12.01 -4.21 7.36
C LEU A 194 12.58 -5.63 7.50
N GLN A 195 12.12 -6.57 6.68
CA GLN A 195 12.65 -7.92 6.68
C GLN A 195 14.15 -7.96 6.27
N MET A 196 14.54 -7.12 5.31
CA MET A 196 15.97 -6.96 4.98
C MET A 196 16.76 -6.40 6.16
N MET A 197 16.22 -5.43 6.90
CA MET A 197 16.87 -4.85 8.08
C MET A 197 17.07 -5.87 9.20
N PHE A 198 16.04 -6.68 9.47
CA PHE A 198 16.14 -7.72 10.51
C PHE A 198 17.05 -8.90 10.12
N GLY A 199 17.33 -9.06 8.82
CA GLY A 199 18.20 -10.12 8.31
C GLY A 199 17.51 -11.49 8.27
N SER A 200 18.21 -12.51 7.77
CA SER A 200 17.68 -13.87 7.62
C SER A 200 17.64 -14.65 8.93
N GLY A 201 16.86 -15.73 8.96
CA GLY A 201 16.83 -16.70 10.07
C GLY A 201 16.06 -16.20 11.30
N ARG A 202 15.09 -15.30 11.12
CA ARG A 202 14.15 -14.91 12.17
C ARG A 202 12.97 -15.86 12.22
N ASP A 203 12.48 -16.12 13.43
CA ASP A 203 11.20 -16.78 13.64
C ASP A 203 10.08 -15.74 13.47
N VAL A 204 9.11 -16.05 12.60
CA VAL A 204 8.07 -15.09 12.17
C VAL A 204 6.70 -15.63 12.52
N ALA A 205 5.82 -14.78 13.04
CA ALA A 205 4.39 -15.06 13.18
C ALA A 205 3.58 -14.15 12.26
N VAL A 206 2.50 -14.68 11.67
CA VAL A 206 1.56 -13.95 10.81
C VAL A 206 0.13 -14.35 11.16
N GLN A 207 -0.81 -13.41 11.03
CA GLN A 207 -2.23 -13.76 11.01
C GLN A 207 -2.52 -14.75 9.88
N ASP A 208 -3.45 -15.67 10.06
CA ASP A 208 -3.92 -16.60 9.03
C ASP A 208 -5.46 -16.62 9.01
N PRO A 209 -6.12 -16.10 7.96
CA PRO A 209 -5.52 -15.56 6.73
C PRO A 209 -4.94 -14.16 6.88
N SER A 210 -3.95 -13.82 6.03
CA SER A 210 -3.33 -12.50 5.99
C SER A 210 -2.85 -12.10 4.59
N TYR A 211 -2.34 -10.88 4.47
CA TYR A 211 -1.79 -10.40 3.20
C TYR A 211 -0.54 -11.21 2.80
N PRO A 212 -0.52 -11.86 1.62
CA PRO A 212 0.54 -12.81 1.26
C PRO A 212 1.96 -12.23 1.25
N ALA A 213 2.09 -10.90 1.15
CA ALA A 213 3.40 -10.27 1.13
C ALA A 213 4.21 -10.49 2.43
N TYR A 214 3.57 -10.72 3.57
CA TYR A 214 4.28 -11.00 4.82
C TYR A 214 5.01 -12.34 4.74
N VAL A 215 4.32 -13.36 4.27
CA VAL A 215 4.89 -14.72 4.09
C VAL A 215 5.92 -14.71 2.96
N ASP A 216 5.57 -14.20 1.76
CA ASP A 216 6.45 -14.24 0.60
C ASP A 216 7.77 -13.48 0.83
N SER A 217 7.71 -12.29 1.45
CA SER A 217 8.94 -11.56 1.78
C SER A 217 9.77 -12.27 2.86
N SER A 218 9.13 -12.95 3.82
CA SER A 218 9.82 -13.80 4.79
C SER A 218 10.54 -14.96 4.11
N VAL A 219 9.91 -15.62 3.13
CA VAL A 219 10.53 -16.68 2.33
C VAL A 219 11.75 -16.15 1.56
N MET A 220 11.58 -15.01 0.85
CA MET A 220 12.67 -14.40 0.06
C MET A 220 13.86 -13.98 0.91
N THR A 221 13.63 -13.54 2.13
CA THR A 221 14.68 -13.12 3.07
C THR A 221 15.34 -14.32 3.77
N GLY A 222 14.70 -15.49 3.78
CA GLY A 222 15.28 -16.73 4.32
C GLY A 222 14.89 -17.01 5.76
N HIS A 223 13.68 -16.62 6.15
CA HIS A 223 13.10 -16.92 7.48
C HIS A 223 12.46 -18.31 7.53
N THR A 224 12.34 -19.03 6.42
CA THR A 224 11.69 -20.35 6.36
C THR A 224 12.62 -21.44 5.91
N VAL A 225 12.36 -22.66 6.39
CA VAL A 225 13.06 -23.89 5.90
C VAL A 225 12.48 -24.40 4.59
N GLY A 226 11.20 -24.17 4.29
CA GLY A 226 10.53 -24.58 3.06
C GLY A 226 9.03 -24.72 3.25
N PHE A 227 8.34 -25.05 2.14
CA PHE A 227 6.88 -25.26 2.14
C PHE A 227 6.55 -26.73 2.42
N ASP A 228 5.55 -26.97 3.24
CA ASP A 228 4.96 -28.27 3.53
C ASP A 228 3.63 -28.42 2.82
N ASP A 229 3.56 -29.35 1.87
CA ASP A 229 2.35 -29.62 1.08
C ASP A 229 1.20 -30.21 1.91
N ALA A 230 1.49 -30.84 3.04
CA ALA A 230 0.46 -31.44 3.90
C ALA A 230 -0.29 -30.38 4.71
N THR A 231 0.43 -29.40 5.27
CA THR A 231 -0.13 -28.32 6.07
C THR A 231 -0.44 -27.07 5.25
N LYS A 232 0.08 -26.99 4.01
CA LYS A 232 0.00 -25.77 3.16
C LYS A 232 0.65 -24.56 3.79
N GLN A 233 1.69 -24.77 4.59
CA GLN A 233 2.40 -23.73 5.35
C GLN A 233 3.91 -23.78 5.07
N TYR A 234 4.57 -22.65 5.28
CA TYR A 234 6.03 -22.60 5.31
C TYR A 234 6.52 -22.88 6.73
N GLY A 235 7.45 -23.82 6.87
CA GLY A 235 8.07 -24.11 8.17
C GLY A 235 8.85 -22.91 8.74
N ASN A 236 8.91 -22.78 10.04
CA ASN A 236 9.44 -21.65 10.82
C ASN A 236 8.63 -20.34 10.67
N ILE A 237 7.40 -20.44 10.16
CA ILE A 237 6.42 -19.34 10.22
C ILE A 237 5.25 -19.84 11.07
N ALA A 238 4.94 -19.14 12.15
CA ALA A 238 3.78 -19.42 12.98
C ALA A 238 2.54 -18.76 12.36
N TYR A 239 1.57 -19.58 11.95
CA TYR A 239 0.30 -19.11 11.39
C TYR A 239 -0.73 -18.98 12.52
N LEU A 240 -1.10 -17.75 12.83
CA LEU A 240 -2.02 -17.39 13.90
C LEU A 240 -3.45 -17.37 13.36
N ALA A 241 -4.20 -18.45 13.59
CA ALA A 241 -5.53 -18.62 13.02
C ALA A 241 -6.51 -17.53 13.46
N CYS A 242 -7.08 -16.82 12.49
CA CYS A 242 -8.09 -15.78 12.64
C CYS A 242 -9.38 -16.24 11.98
N ASN A 243 -10.37 -16.63 12.79
CA ASN A 243 -11.64 -17.18 12.32
C ASN A 243 -12.84 -16.60 13.10
N ALA A 244 -14.04 -17.05 12.77
CA ALA A 244 -15.26 -16.57 13.40
C ALA A 244 -15.32 -16.90 14.90
N ASP A 245 -14.79 -18.04 15.33
CA ASP A 245 -14.90 -18.51 16.72
C ASP A 245 -14.06 -17.65 17.67
N ASN A 246 -12.96 -17.04 17.17
CA ASN A 246 -12.11 -16.14 17.94
C ASN A 246 -12.30 -14.65 17.58
N GLY A 247 -13.38 -14.32 16.85
CA GLY A 247 -13.65 -12.92 16.42
C GLY A 247 -12.58 -12.33 15.51
N PHE A 248 -11.85 -13.17 14.78
CA PHE A 248 -10.71 -12.81 13.90
C PHE A 248 -9.51 -12.20 14.63
N PHE A 249 -9.43 -12.36 15.95
CA PHE A 249 -8.24 -12.09 16.74
C PHE A 249 -7.62 -13.41 17.20
N PRO A 250 -6.35 -13.69 16.90
CA PRO A 250 -5.79 -15.02 17.09
C PRO A 250 -5.39 -15.30 18.55
N ASP A 251 -5.31 -16.58 18.91
CA ASP A 251 -4.49 -17.00 20.05
C ASP A 251 -3.02 -16.66 19.77
N LEU A 252 -2.39 -15.94 20.69
CA LEU A 252 -1.00 -15.50 20.56
C LEU A 252 0.02 -16.55 21.06
N ASN A 253 -0.41 -17.62 21.69
CA ASN A 253 0.51 -18.67 22.20
C ASN A 253 1.42 -19.27 21.11
N PRO A 254 0.95 -19.52 19.86
CA PRO A 254 1.83 -20.00 18.81
C PRO A 254 2.92 -19.00 18.39
N ALA A 255 2.77 -17.71 18.70
CA ALA A 255 3.77 -16.69 18.44
C ALA A 255 4.89 -16.64 19.51
N LYS A 256 4.77 -17.41 20.60
CA LYS A 256 5.85 -17.50 21.61
C LYS A 256 7.13 -18.02 20.96
N GLY A 257 8.18 -17.21 21.05
CA GLY A 257 9.46 -17.49 20.41
C GLY A 257 9.63 -16.87 19.02
N SER A 258 8.61 -16.20 18.47
CA SER A 258 8.77 -15.44 17.25
C SER A 258 9.53 -14.12 17.51
N ASP A 259 10.51 -13.83 16.65
CA ASP A 259 11.21 -12.55 16.68
C ASP A 259 10.32 -11.40 16.15
N LEU A 260 9.53 -11.72 15.10
CA LEU A 260 8.70 -10.76 14.38
C LEU A 260 7.24 -11.24 14.33
N ILE A 261 6.31 -10.35 14.61
CA ILE A 261 4.87 -10.60 14.49
C ILE A 261 4.30 -9.61 13.47
N PHE A 262 3.86 -10.10 12.29
CA PHE A 262 3.15 -9.28 11.32
C PHE A 262 1.67 -9.28 11.67
N PHE A 263 1.12 -8.10 11.92
CA PHE A 263 -0.26 -7.91 12.30
C PHE A 263 -0.89 -6.76 11.52
N CYS A 264 -2.00 -7.04 10.83
CA CYS A 264 -2.73 -6.06 10.04
C CYS A 264 -4.09 -5.75 10.68
N SER A 265 -4.36 -4.47 10.93
CA SER A 265 -5.67 -4.05 11.42
C SER A 265 -6.05 -2.67 10.85
N PRO A 266 -7.20 -2.57 10.18
CA PRO A 266 -8.09 -3.68 9.74
C PRO A 266 -7.41 -4.68 8.83
N ASN A 267 -7.71 -5.97 9.02
CA ASN A 267 -7.00 -7.05 8.32
C ASN A 267 -7.45 -7.18 6.84
N ASN A 268 -6.50 -7.40 5.99
CA ASN A 268 -6.68 -7.94 4.66
C ASN A 268 -6.33 -9.45 4.72
N PRO A 269 -7.28 -10.39 4.52
CA PRO A 269 -8.52 -10.24 3.75
C PRO A 269 -9.81 -10.08 4.57
N THR A 270 -9.83 -10.36 5.88
CA THR A 270 -11.04 -10.58 6.68
C THR A 270 -11.87 -9.30 6.90
N GLY A 271 -11.24 -8.13 6.78
CA GLY A 271 -11.86 -6.85 7.07
C GLY A 271 -12.08 -6.58 8.58
N ALA A 272 -11.60 -7.46 9.44
CA ALA A 272 -11.72 -7.31 10.88
C ALA A 272 -10.75 -6.25 11.41
N ALA A 273 -11.24 -5.34 12.26
CA ALA A 273 -10.43 -4.38 13.00
C ALA A 273 -10.27 -4.86 14.45
N ALA A 274 -9.06 -4.84 14.97
CA ALA A 274 -8.79 -5.24 16.35
C ALA A 274 -9.23 -4.17 17.34
N THR A 275 -9.85 -4.61 18.45
CA THR A 275 -10.26 -3.72 19.53
C THR A 275 -9.06 -3.24 20.36
N ARG A 276 -9.29 -2.24 21.20
CA ARG A 276 -8.26 -1.73 22.13
C ARG A 276 -7.77 -2.81 23.08
N GLU A 277 -8.66 -3.65 23.60
CA GLU A 277 -8.32 -4.77 24.48
C GLU A 277 -7.43 -5.79 23.75
N GLN A 278 -7.80 -6.16 22.53
CA GLN A 278 -7.05 -7.09 21.68
C GLN A 278 -5.65 -6.54 21.36
N LEU A 279 -5.54 -5.27 20.99
CA LEU A 279 -4.23 -4.66 20.74
C LEU A 279 -3.40 -4.51 22.02
N THR A 280 -4.03 -4.31 23.18
CA THR A 280 -3.35 -4.30 24.48
C THR A 280 -2.76 -5.69 24.79
N GLU A 281 -3.51 -6.76 24.52
CA GLU A 281 -3.02 -8.13 24.63
C GLU A 281 -1.84 -8.41 23.71
N LEU A 282 -1.92 -7.96 22.44
CA LEU A 282 -0.85 -8.13 21.45
C LEU A 282 0.44 -7.41 21.89
N VAL A 283 0.33 -6.16 22.37
CA VAL A 283 1.48 -5.39 22.86
C VAL A 283 2.07 -6.02 24.12
N ALA A 284 1.23 -6.46 25.06
CA ALA A 284 1.68 -7.14 26.26
C ALA A 284 2.44 -8.43 25.92
N HIS A 285 1.91 -9.24 24.99
CA HIS A 285 2.58 -10.44 24.49
C HIS A 285 3.96 -10.13 23.88
N ALA A 286 4.04 -9.13 23.02
CA ALA A 286 5.32 -8.76 22.40
C ALA A 286 6.36 -8.27 23.42
N LYS A 287 5.93 -7.52 24.44
CA LYS A 287 6.80 -7.08 25.54
C LYS A 287 7.26 -8.25 26.43
N GLU A 288 6.40 -9.22 26.69
CA GLU A 288 6.74 -10.43 27.46
C GLU A 288 7.75 -11.31 26.72
N THR A 289 7.57 -11.49 25.41
CA THR A 289 8.40 -12.38 24.58
C THR A 289 9.64 -11.73 24.00
N GLY A 290 9.71 -10.39 23.99
CA GLY A 290 10.76 -9.62 23.34
C GLY A 290 10.60 -9.55 21.81
N SER A 291 9.42 -9.84 21.29
CA SER A 291 9.11 -9.78 19.85
C SER A 291 8.94 -8.33 19.36
N ILE A 292 9.19 -8.08 18.10
CA ILE A 292 8.83 -6.81 17.43
C ILE A 292 7.57 -7.04 16.58
N ILE A 293 6.55 -6.20 16.81
CA ILE A 293 5.34 -6.18 16.00
C ILE A 293 5.58 -5.28 14.79
N VAL A 294 5.36 -5.81 13.58
CA VAL A 294 5.21 -5.03 12.34
C VAL A 294 3.72 -4.87 12.08
N TYR A 295 3.19 -3.72 12.47
CA TYR A 295 1.77 -3.40 12.42
C TYR A 295 1.44 -2.71 11.08
N ASP A 296 0.60 -3.34 10.26
CA ASP A 296 0.16 -2.78 8.98
C ASP A 296 -1.20 -2.08 9.16
N ALA A 297 -1.17 -0.74 9.14
CA ALA A 297 -2.33 0.14 9.30
C ALA A 297 -2.85 0.70 7.96
N ALA A 298 -2.60 0.01 6.83
CA ALA A 298 -2.96 0.49 5.49
C ALA A 298 -4.45 0.78 5.30
N TYR A 299 -5.32 0.27 6.18
CA TYR A 299 -6.77 0.47 6.13
C TYR A 299 -7.33 1.26 7.31
N SER A 300 -6.51 1.80 8.19
CA SER A 300 -6.96 2.41 9.45
C SER A 300 -7.93 3.59 9.26
N ILE A 301 -7.88 4.29 8.13
CA ILE A 301 -8.83 5.37 7.80
C ILE A 301 -10.28 4.87 7.69
N TYR A 302 -10.47 3.57 7.40
CA TYR A 302 -11.81 2.97 7.30
C TYR A 302 -12.44 2.68 8.67
N ILE A 303 -11.67 2.68 9.75
CA ILE A 303 -12.16 2.39 11.10
C ILE A 303 -13.18 3.44 11.52
N SER A 304 -14.39 2.98 11.83
CA SER A 304 -15.49 3.77 12.36
C SER A 304 -15.93 3.33 13.75
N ASN A 305 -15.54 2.11 14.16
CA ASN A 305 -15.79 1.62 15.52
C ASN A 305 -14.87 2.38 16.52
N PRO A 306 -15.42 3.09 17.51
CA PRO A 306 -14.62 3.84 18.49
C PRO A 306 -13.76 2.95 19.40
N ASP A 307 -14.11 1.66 19.52
CA ASP A 307 -13.35 0.72 20.32
C ASP A 307 -12.09 0.20 19.61
N CYS A 308 -11.96 0.48 18.30
CA CYS A 308 -10.83 0.07 17.50
C CYS A 308 -9.86 1.24 17.30
N PRO A 309 -8.62 1.17 17.82
CA PRO A 309 -7.60 2.20 17.63
C PRO A 309 -7.24 2.37 16.14
N LYS A 310 -6.94 3.60 15.73
CA LYS A 310 -6.51 3.91 14.37
C LYS A 310 -5.01 3.77 14.18
N THR A 311 -4.26 3.80 15.26
CA THR A 311 -2.82 3.51 15.31
C THR A 311 -2.51 2.64 16.51
N ILE A 312 -1.54 1.75 16.38
CA ILE A 312 -1.10 0.89 17.48
C ILE A 312 -0.55 1.71 18.65
N TYR A 313 -0.07 2.93 18.38
CA TYR A 313 0.51 3.78 19.41
C TYR A 313 -0.51 4.43 20.37
N GLU A 314 -1.81 4.19 20.16
CA GLU A 314 -2.83 4.46 21.17
C GLU A 314 -2.78 3.46 22.35
N ILE A 315 -2.00 2.38 22.21
CA ILE A 315 -1.79 1.37 23.24
C ILE A 315 -0.51 1.70 23.99
N GLU A 316 -0.58 1.71 25.33
CA GLU A 316 0.56 1.99 26.20
C GLU A 316 1.66 0.95 26.01
N GLY A 317 2.90 1.43 25.79
CA GLY A 317 4.10 0.61 25.58
C GLY A 317 4.26 0.09 24.15
N ALA A 318 3.36 0.40 23.21
CA ALA A 318 3.52 0.02 21.81
C ALA A 318 4.77 0.65 21.18
N ASP A 319 5.15 1.85 21.60
CA ASP A 319 6.36 2.56 21.16
C ASP A 319 7.69 1.89 21.61
N GLU A 320 7.61 0.86 22.44
CA GLU A 320 8.76 0.06 22.85
C GLU A 320 8.94 -1.24 22.04
N CYS A 321 7.87 -1.71 21.34
CA CYS A 321 7.89 -3.01 20.66
C CYS A 321 7.23 -3.02 19.27
N CYS A 322 6.70 -1.89 18.76
CA CYS A 322 6.00 -1.87 17.48
C CYS A 322 6.66 -0.95 16.46
N ILE A 323 6.61 -1.38 15.18
CA ILE A 323 6.83 -0.56 14.00
C ILE A 323 5.50 -0.51 13.25
N GLU A 324 5.01 0.68 12.89
CA GLU A 324 3.76 0.82 12.16
C GLU A 324 4.02 1.24 10.71
N THR A 325 3.38 0.56 9.74
CA THR A 325 3.42 0.92 8.33
C THR A 325 2.06 1.40 7.86
N CYS A 326 2.02 2.51 7.13
CA CYS A 326 0.82 3.15 6.61
C CYS A 326 0.95 3.49 5.13
N SER A 327 -0.17 3.77 4.45
CA SER A 327 -0.16 4.05 3.02
C SER A 327 -1.29 4.97 2.58
N PHE A 328 -0.98 5.93 1.72
CA PHE A 328 -2.00 6.70 0.99
C PHE A 328 -2.72 5.90 -0.10
N SER A 329 -2.27 4.68 -0.41
CA SER A 329 -2.85 3.84 -1.46
C SER A 329 -4.36 3.68 -1.32
N LYS A 330 -4.85 3.44 -0.10
CA LYS A 330 -6.27 3.21 0.18
C LYS A 330 -6.99 4.44 0.75
N TYR A 331 -6.22 5.44 1.17
CA TYR A 331 -6.73 6.70 1.74
C TYR A 331 -7.14 7.67 0.63
N ALA A 332 -6.30 7.82 -0.40
CA ALA A 332 -6.41 8.87 -1.40
C ALA A 332 -6.35 8.35 -2.85
N GLY A 333 -6.43 7.04 -3.07
CA GLY A 333 -6.31 6.48 -4.42
C GLY A 333 -4.87 6.42 -4.94
N PHE A 334 -3.85 6.42 -4.07
CA PHE A 334 -2.44 6.47 -4.47
C PHE A 334 -1.84 5.11 -4.80
N THR A 335 -2.65 4.13 -5.20
CA THR A 335 -2.17 2.79 -5.56
C THR A 335 -1.10 2.81 -6.65
N GLY A 336 -1.22 3.71 -7.63
CA GLY A 336 -0.26 3.93 -8.72
C GLY A 336 0.79 5.02 -8.43
N LEU A 337 0.56 5.95 -7.51
CA LEU A 337 1.48 7.03 -7.18
C LEU A 337 2.60 6.61 -6.22
N ARG A 338 2.36 5.56 -5.44
CA ARG A 338 3.32 4.96 -4.52
C ARG A 338 3.79 5.92 -3.43
N LEU A 339 2.94 6.17 -2.43
CA LEU A 339 3.28 6.96 -1.24
C LEU A 339 2.74 6.28 0.02
N GLY A 340 3.58 6.20 1.04
CA GLY A 340 3.25 5.69 2.36
C GLY A 340 4.22 6.24 3.41
N TRP A 341 4.12 5.73 4.62
CA TRP A 341 5.07 6.07 5.67
C TRP A 341 5.19 4.93 6.67
N THR A 342 6.32 4.90 7.36
CA THR A 342 6.59 3.97 8.45
C THR A 342 7.00 4.76 9.69
N VAL A 343 6.44 4.39 10.83
CA VAL A 343 6.82 4.95 12.14
C VAL A 343 7.72 3.95 12.85
N VAL A 344 8.92 4.41 13.22
CA VAL A 344 9.90 3.63 14.00
C VAL A 344 10.26 4.42 15.24
N PRO A 345 9.69 4.09 16.40
CA PRO A 345 9.86 4.85 17.63
C PRO A 345 11.30 4.89 18.13
N GLU A 346 11.69 6.01 18.75
CA GLU A 346 12.99 6.17 19.38
C GLU A 346 13.22 5.18 20.54
N LYS A 347 12.13 4.79 21.24
CA LYS A 347 12.20 3.85 22.35
C LYS A 347 12.45 2.41 21.93
N LEU A 348 12.11 2.06 20.68
CA LEU A 348 12.30 0.71 20.17
C LEU A 348 13.79 0.39 19.99
N LYS A 349 14.26 -0.66 20.67
CA LYS A 349 15.68 -1.08 20.68
C LYS A 349 15.77 -2.57 20.34
N PHE A 350 16.89 -2.93 19.72
CA PHE A 350 17.32 -4.32 19.61
C PHE A 350 17.74 -4.88 20.96
N ALA A 351 17.92 -6.20 21.06
CA ALA A 351 18.31 -6.89 22.30
C ALA A 351 19.65 -6.43 22.89
N ASP A 352 20.54 -5.89 22.07
CA ASP A 352 21.82 -5.32 22.46
C ASP A 352 21.75 -3.83 22.85
N GLY A 353 20.56 -3.24 22.82
CA GLY A 353 20.32 -1.82 23.11
C GLY A 353 20.52 -0.88 21.91
N THR A 354 20.90 -1.39 20.73
CA THR A 354 21.04 -0.59 19.52
C THR A 354 19.67 -0.05 19.06
N SER A 355 19.64 1.15 18.49
CA SER A 355 18.42 1.78 18.04
C SER A 355 17.91 1.16 16.72
N VAL A 356 16.70 0.61 16.72
CA VAL A 356 16.04 0.12 15.50
C VAL A 356 15.82 1.26 14.50
N ARG A 357 15.47 2.46 14.98
CA ARG A 357 15.30 3.66 14.16
C ARG A 357 16.59 4.08 13.44
N GLN A 358 17.74 3.95 14.07
CA GLN A 358 19.02 4.28 13.44
C GLN A 358 19.34 3.32 12.29
N ASP A 359 19.10 2.02 12.46
CA ASP A 359 19.30 1.03 11.42
C ASP A 359 18.29 1.20 10.28
N TRP A 360 17.03 1.51 10.60
CA TRP A 360 16.03 1.85 9.60
C TRP A 360 16.44 3.07 8.77
N ASN A 361 16.85 4.16 9.42
CA ASN A 361 17.34 5.35 8.72
C ASN A 361 18.54 5.04 7.83
N ARG A 362 19.48 4.20 8.30
CA ARG A 362 20.64 3.78 7.51
C ARG A 362 20.22 2.95 6.30
N LEU A 363 19.27 2.04 6.46
CA LEU A 363 18.73 1.24 5.36
C LEU A 363 18.04 2.13 4.33
N MET A 364 17.16 3.03 4.76
CA MET A 364 16.45 3.95 3.87
C MET A 364 17.42 4.84 3.09
N SER A 365 18.43 5.40 3.73
CA SER A 365 19.47 6.19 3.06
C SER A 365 20.31 5.37 2.06
N THR A 366 20.42 4.05 2.25
CA THR A 366 21.24 3.18 1.39
C THR A 366 20.45 2.60 0.22
N CYS A 367 19.19 2.21 0.45
CA CYS A 367 18.40 1.40 -0.49
C CYS A 367 17.28 2.16 -1.17
N PHE A 368 16.90 3.35 -0.69
CA PHE A 368 15.69 4.02 -1.18
C PHE A 368 15.90 5.45 -1.66
N ASN A 369 16.57 6.31 -0.89
CA ASN A 369 16.89 7.69 -1.26
C ASN A 369 15.68 8.65 -1.39
N GLY A 370 14.54 8.30 -0.78
CA GLY A 370 13.34 9.15 -0.68
C GLY A 370 12.25 8.89 -1.73
N ALA A 371 11.01 9.18 -1.37
CA ALA A 371 9.85 9.09 -2.23
C ALA A 371 9.79 10.24 -3.26
N SER A 372 9.05 10.04 -4.36
CA SER A 372 8.82 11.07 -5.37
C SER A 372 8.33 12.39 -4.75
N ASN A 373 8.99 13.51 -5.04
CA ASN A 373 8.62 14.82 -4.51
C ASN A 373 7.21 15.25 -4.97
N VAL A 374 6.79 14.89 -6.18
CA VAL A 374 5.42 15.14 -6.67
C VAL A 374 4.40 14.32 -5.88
N ALA A 375 4.70 13.05 -5.60
CA ALA A 375 3.83 12.22 -4.77
C ALA A 375 3.74 12.75 -3.34
N GLN A 376 4.86 13.22 -2.76
CA GLN A 376 4.88 13.84 -1.43
C GLN A 376 4.07 15.15 -1.39
N ALA A 377 4.10 15.96 -2.45
CA ALA A 377 3.26 17.17 -2.56
C ALA A 377 1.76 16.79 -2.58
N GLY A 378 1.41 15.71 -3.30
CA GLY A 378 0.06 15.13 -3.25
C GLY A 378 -0.31 14.66 -1.85
N GLY A 379 0.61 13.98 -1.14
CA GLY A 379 0.44 13.56 0.25
C GLY A 379 0.21 14.74 1.20
N LEU A 380 0.96 15.83 1.03
CA LEU A 380 0.76 17.05 1.80
C LEU A 380 -0.62 17.69 1.52
N ALA A 381 -1.06 17.70 0.25
CA ALA A 381 -2.39 18.18 -0.12
C ALA A 381 -3.51 17.30 0.48
N CYS A 382 -3.31 15.99 0.61
CA CYS A 382 -4.23 15.09 1.31
C CYS A 382 -4.48 15.52 2.75
N LEU A 383 -3.48 16.09 3.42
CA LEU A 383 -3.52 16.42 4.85
C LEU A 383 -4.01 17.85 5.15
N SER A 384 -4.34 18.64 4.13
CA SER A 384 -5.12 19.87 4.29
C SER A 384 -6.56 19.56 4.76
N ASP A 385 -7.28 20.54 5.27
CA ASP A 385 -8.68 20.32 5.67
C ASP A 385 -9.54 19.89 4.49
N GLU A 386 -9.34 20.50 3.32
CA GLU A 386 -10.03 20.16 2.08
C GLU A 386 -9.64 18.75 1.58
N GLY A 387 -8.35 18.41 1.65
CA GLY A 387 -7.85 17.08 1.28
C GLY A 387 -8.38 15.98 2.20
N MET A 388 -8.40 16.22 3.51
CA MET A 388 -8.97 15.28 4.49
C MET A 388 -10.47 15.06 4.26
N ALA A 389 -11.23 16.11 3.98
CA ALA A 389 -12.65 15.99 3.64
C ALA A 389 -12.86 15.15 2.39
N ALA A 390 -12.10 15.41 1.33
CA ALA A 390 -12.18 14.68 0.07
C ALA A 390 -11.76 13.20 0.21
N MET A 391 -10.75 12.90 1.04
CA MET A 391 -10.39 11.50 1.34
C MET A 391 -11.52 10.79 2.11
N ASN A 392 -12.15 11.46 3.08
CA ASN A 392 -13.26 10.87 3.83
C ASN A 392 -14.47 10.59 2.93
N GLU A 393 -14.78 11.45 1.96
CA GLU A 393 -15.81 11.19 0.95
C GLU A 393 -15.48 9.96 0.10
N LEU A 394 -14.24 9.80 -0.34
CA LEU A 394 -13.78 8.64 -1.08
C LEU A 394 -13.89 7.36 -0.26
N VAL A 395 -13.49 7.39 1.02
CA VAL A 395 -13.62 6.27 1.95
C VAL A 395 -15.10 5.92 2.16
N ALA A 396 -15.97 6.91 2.35
CA ALA A 396 -17.42 6.71 2.50
C ALA A 396 -18.01 6.01 1.27
N PHE A 397 -17.64 6.43 0.06
CA PHE A 397 -18.06 5.79 -1.19
C PHE A 397 -17.74 4.29 -1.22
N TYR A 398 -16.51 3.89 -0.85
CA TYR A 398 -16.15 2.48 -0.82
C TYR A 398 -16.78 1.72 0.35
N LYS A 399 -17.04 2.35 1.49
CA LYS A 399 -17.82 1.74 2.58
C LYS A 399 -19.27 1.45 2.17
N GLU A 400 -19.90 2.32 1.41
CA GLU A 400 -21.21 2.08 0.85
C GLU A 400 -21.20 0.90 -0.15
N ASN A 401 -20.18 0.81 -1.01
CA ASN A 401 -19.99 -0.35 -1.89
C ASN A 401 -19.86 -1.66 -1.09
N ALA A 402 -19.07 -1.64 0.00
CA ALA A 402 -18.92 -2.79 0.87
C ALA A 402 -20.25 -3.21 1.52
N ALA A 403 -21.06 -2.25 1.96
CA ALA A 403 -22.38 -2.50 2.53
C ALA A 403 -23.33 -3.13 1.50
N ILE A 404 -23.29 -2.68 0.24
CA ILE A 404 -24.09 -3.28 -0.86
C ILE A 404 -23.68 -4.75 -1.08
N LEU A 405 -22.36 -5.02 -1.19
CA LEU A 405 -21.87 -6.39 -1.39
C LEU A 405 -22.21 -7.29 -0.20
N LYS A 406 -21.97 -6.83 1.03
CA LYS A 406 -22.29 -7.57 2.25
C LYS A 406 -23.76 -7.95 2.30
N LYS A 407 -24.64 -6.97 2.15
CA LYS A 407 -26.09 -7.18 2.10
C LYS A 407 -26.49 -8.17 1.00
N THR A 408 -25.85 -8.10 -0.16
CA THR A 408 -26.13 -9.01 -1.29
C THR A 408 -25.84 -10.45 -0.91
N PHE A 409 -24.67 -10.75 -0.33
CA PHE A 409 -24.34 -12.10 0.07
C PHE A 409 -25.20 -12.60 1.24
N GLU A 410 -25.51 -11.74 2.22
CA GLU A 410 -26.40 -12.06 3.34
C GLU A 410 -27.82 -12.39 2.86
N GLU A 411 -28.38 -11.63 1.91
CA GLU A 411 -29.69 -11.92 1.31
C GLU A 411 -29.71 -13.25 0.53
N MET A 412 -28.57 -13.70 0.03
CA MET A 412 -28.43 -15.03 -0.59
C MET A 412 -28.22 -16.16 0.44
N GLY A 413 -28.15 -15.84 1.74
CA GLY A 413 -28.00 -16.79 2.84
C GLY A 413 -26.57 -17.16 3.19
N TYR A 414 -25.56 -16.38 2.75
CA TYR A 414 -24.16 -16.57 3.12
C TYR A 414 -23.80 -15.76 4.37
N THR A 415 -22.92 -16.31 5.20
CA THR A 415 -22.36 -15.59 6.35
C THR A 415 -21.23 -14.66 5.89
N CYS A 416 -21.30 -13.39 6.30
CA CYS A 416 -20.37 -12.36 5.89
C CYS A 416 -19.70 -11.70 7.09
N TYR A 417 -18.40 -11.43 6.96
CA TYR A 417 -17.58 -10.69 7.91
C TYR A 417 -16.93 -9.48 7.23
N GLY A 418 -16.41 -8.55 8.01
CA GLY A 418 -15.81 -7.32 7.47
C GLY A 418 -16.85 -6.39 6.81
N GLY A 419 -16.38 -5.56 5.87
CA GLY A 419 -17.22 -4.62 5.11
C GLY A 419 -17.69 -3.39 5.89
N THR A 420 -17.25 -3.21 7.13
CA THR A 420 -17.60 -2.07 8.00
C THR A 420 -16.40 -1.15 8.23
N ASP A 421 -15.31 -1.72 8.74
CA ASP A 421 -14.07 -1.00 9.04
C ASP A 421 -12.95 -1.26 8.02
N ALA A 422 -13.31 -1.89 6.90
CA ALA A 422 -12.44 -2.15 5.77
C ALA A 422 -13.26 -2.25 4.47
N PRO A 423 -12.62 -2.05 3.30
CA PRO A 423 -13.29 -2.18 2.01
C PRO A 423 -13.42 -3.63 1.52
N TYR A 424 -13.31 -4.61 2.42
CA TYR A 424 -13.36 -6.04 2.10
C TYR A 424 -14.50 -6.72 2.82
N VAL A 425 -15.25 -7.52 2.05
CA VAL A 425 -16.25 -8.45 2.57
C VAL A 425 -15.68 -9.85 2.48
N TRP A 426 -15.62 -10.53 3.60
CA TRP A 426 -15.14 -11.90 3.75
C TRP A 426 -16.35 -12.82 3.86
N VAL A 427 -16.56 -13.66 2.84
CA VAL A 427 -17.79 -14.43 2.69
C VAL A 427 -17.52 -15.91 2.87
N SER A 428 -18.22 -16.57 3.80
CA SER A 428 -18.16 -18.01 4.02
C SER A 428 -18.97 -18.78 3.01
N PHE A 429 -18.40 -19.86 2.48
CA PHE A 429 -19.05 -20.83 1.60
C PHE A 429 -19.12 -22.24 2.23
N ASP A 430 -19.24 -22.29 3.55
CA ASP A 430 -19.52 -23.49 4.34
C ASP A 430 -18.58 -24.69 4.03
N GLY A 431 -17.27 -24.43 4.02
CA GLY A 431 -16.23 -25.47 3.84
C GLY A 431 -16.02 -25.93 2.40
N ARG A 432 -16.60 -25.26 1.41
CA ARG A 432 -16.30 -25.51 -0.01
C ARG A 432 -14.90 -24.99 -0.34
N ASP A 433 -14.18 -25.70 -1.21
CA ASP A 433 -12.87 -25.22 -1.73
C ASP A 433 -12.98 -23.82 -2.34
N SER A 434 -12.13 -22.92 -1.90
CA SER A 434 -12.23 -21.50 -2.27
C SER A 434 -11.89 -21.22 -3.75
N TRP A 435 -11.08 -22.06 -4.41
CA TRP A 435 -10.79 -21.97 -5.83
C TRP A 435 -11.92 -22.52 -6.69
N GLU A 436 -12.64 -23.55 -6.23
CA GLU A 436 -13.87 -24.03 -6.88
C GLU A 436 -14.96 -22.96 -6.84
N VAL A 437 -15.17 -22.32 -5.68
CA VAL A 437 -16.11 -21.20 -5.54
C VAL A 437 -15.72 -20.02 -6.43
N PHE A 438 -14.44 -19.64 -6.45
CA PHE A 438 -13.93 -18.60 -7.35
C PHE A 438 -14.27 -18.93 -8.82
N THR A 439 -13.99 -20.16 -9.25
CA THR A 439 -14.20 -20.61 -10.62
C THR A 439 -15.70 -20.60 -10.98
N GLU A 440 -16.56 -21.05 -10.07
CA GLU A 440 -18.00 -21.03 -10.25
C GLU A 440 -18.56 -19.61 -10.39
N ILE A 441 -18.12 -18.68 -9.53
CA ILE A 441 -18.53 -17.27 -9.62
C ILE A 441 -18.07 -16.63 -10.93
N LEU A 442 -16.84 -16.91 -11.36
CA LEU A 442 -16.33 -16.42 -12.64
C LEU A 442 -17.16 -16.94 -13.82
N GLN A 443 -17.42 -18.27 -13.85
CA GLN A 443 -18.13 -18.90 -14.97
C GLN A 443 -19.61 -18.53 -15.06
N LYS A 444 -20.30 -18.38 -13.91
CA LYS A 444 -21.73 -18.08 -13.87
C LYS A 444 -22.07 -16.60 -13.96
N CYS A 445 -21.16 -15.74 -13.47
CA CYS A 445 -21.46 -14.32 -13.27
C CYS A 445 -20.53 -13.39 -14.04
N ASP A 446 -19.44 -13.87 -14.65
CA ASP A 446 -18.35 -13.04 -15.17
C ASP A 446 -17.78 -12.11 -14.08
N ILE A 447 -17.70 -12.59 -12.84
CA ILE A 447 -17.17 -11.82 -11.70
C ILE A 447 -15.88 -12.48 -11.21
N VAL A 448 -14.85 -11.66 -11.00
CA VAL A 448 -13.59 -12.06 -10.37
C VAL A 448 -13.63 -11.65 -8.91
N VAL A 449 -13.57 -12.61 -8.00
CA VAL A 449 -13.33 -12.44 -6.54
C VAL A 449 -11.92 -12.87 -6.19
N THR A 450 -11.55 -13.00 -4.92
CA THR A 450 -10.29 -13.60 -4.50
C THR A 450 -10.54 -14.83 -3.64
N PRO A 451 -10.04 -16.02 -4.03
CA PRO A 451 -10.18 -17.23 -3.21
C PRO A 451 -9.43 -17.08 -1.90
N GLY A 452 -10.06 -17.50 -0.82
CA GLY A 452 -9.57 -17.27 0.53
C GLY A 452 -8.30 -18.02 0.88
N SER A 453 -8.13 -19.25 0.39
CA SER A 453 -6.90 -20.04 0.58
C SER A 453 -5.65 -19.38 0.01
N GLY A 454 -5.81 -18.40 -0.89
CA GLY A 454 -4.69 -17.57 -1.37
C GLY A 454 -4.13 -16.58 -0.34
N PHE A 455 -4.78 -16.45 0.82
CA PHE A 455 -4.33 -15.63 1.94
C PHE A 455 -3.79 -16.44 3.11
N GLY A 456 -3.80 -17.76 2.99
CA GLY A 456 -3.38 -18.70 4.01
C GLY A 456 -4.36 -19.86 4.16
N PRO A 457 -3.94 -20.99 4.77
CA PRO A 457 -4.78 -22.18 4.89
C PRO A 457 -6.09 -21.96 5.64
N ALA A 458 -6.12 -21.09 6.68
CA ALA A 458 -7.35 -20.76 7.40
C ALA A 458 -8.34 -19.92 6.55
N GLY A 459 -7.93 -19.47 5.37
CA GLY A 459 -8.78 -18.78 4.41
C GLY A 459 -9.59 -19.72 3.51
N ASP A 460 -9.34 -21.03 3.52
CA ASP A 460 -10.12 -21.96 2.73
C ASP A 460 -11.58 -22.01 3.21
N GLY A 461 -12.52 -22.25 2.32
CA GLY A 461 -13.95 -22.12 2.60
C GLY A 461 -14.49 -20.70 2.48
N PHE A 462 -13.64 -19.73 2.15
CA PHE A 462 -14.02 -18.31 2.03
C PHE A 462 -13.63 -17.72 0.68
N ILE A 463 -14.30 -16.61 0.34
CA ILE A 463 -13.83 -15.67 -0.70
C ILE A 463 -13.74 -14.27 -0.13
N ARG A 464 -12.82 -13.44 -0.68
CA ARG A 464 -12.80 -12.01 -0.43
C ARG A 464 -13.48 -11.29 -1.60
N ALA A 465 -14.51 -10.49 -1.31
CA ALA A 465 -15.09 -9.54 -2.25
C ALA A 465 -14.61 -8.13 -1.90
N SER A 466 -13.97 -7.45 -2.87
CA SER A 466 -13.45 -6.09 -2.73
C SER A 466 -14.51 -5.06 -3.11
N ALA A 467 -14.66 -4.03 -2.28
CA ALA A 467 -15.54 -2.89 -2.54
C ALA A 467 -14.90 -1.83 -3.46
N PHE A 468 -13.65 -2.01 -3.84
CA PHE A 468 -12.99 -1.15 -4.82
C PHE A 468 -13.53 -1.42 -6.22
N GLY A 469 -14.52 -0.61 -6.62
CA GLY A 469 -15.22 -0.71 -7.90
C GLY A 469 -16.09 0.52 -8.11
N HIS A 470 -16.34 0.87 -9.37
CA HIS A 470 -17.35 1.87 -9.68
C HIS A 470 -18.73 1.38 -9.21
N ARG A 471 -19.57 2.28 -8.70
CA ARG A 471 -20.87 1.97 -8.12
C ARG A 471 -21.75 1.11 -9.04
N ASP A 472 -21.80 1.46 -10.34
CA ASP A 472 -22.61 0.72 -11.30
C ASP A 472 -22.16 -0.73 -11.44
N ASN A 473 -20.83 -0.98 -11.42
CA ASN A 473 -20.29 -2.33 -11.45
C ASN A 473 -20.61 -3.11 -10.17
N ILE A 474 -20.61 -2.46 -9.01
CA ILE A 474 -20.98 -3.09 -7.73
C ILE A 474 -22.47 -3.50 -7.76
N LEU A 475 -23.35 -2.63 -8.24
CA LEU A 475 -24.77 -2.91 -8.36
C LEU A 475 -25.04 -4.04 -9.38
N GLU A 476 -24.39 -3.99 -10.55
CA GLU A 476 -24.51 -5.04 -11.56
C GLU A 476 -23.97 -6.38 -11.04
N ALA A 477 -22.84 -6.38 -10.32
CA ALA A 477 -22.32 -7.59 -9.69
C ALA A 477 -23.31 -8.19 -8.68
N ALA A 478 -23.93 -7.34 -7.85
CA ALA A 478 -24.97 -7.77 -6.90
C ALA A 478 -26.15 -8.45 -7.60
N GLU A 479 -26.64 -7.90 -8.72
CA GLU A 479 -27.73 -8.49 -9.50
C GLU A 479 -27.33 -9.84 -10.13
N ARG A 480 -26.13 -9.92 -10.72
CA ARG A 480 -25.61 -11.17 -11.33
C ARG A 480 -25.45 -12.28 -10.30
N LEU A 481 -24.89 -11.96 -9.12
CA LEU A 481 -24.71 -12.89 -8.00
C LEU A 481 -26.07 -13.42 -7.52
N LYS A 482 -27.04 -12.54 -7.25
CA LYS A 482 -28.40 -12.95 -6.83
C LYS A 482 -29.05 -13.87 -7.85
N LYS A 483 -28.95 -13.51 -9.14
CA LYS A 483 -29.55 -14.34 -10.21
C LYS A 483 -28.94 -15.75 -10.30
N ALA A 484 -27.60 -15.87 -10.03
CA ALA A 484 -26.91 -17.15 -10.22
C ALA A 484 -26.90 -18.03 -8.95
N PHE A 485 -27.05 -17.44 -7.75
CA PHE A 485 -26.85 -18.12 -6.46
C PHE A 485 -28.03 -17.98 -5.49
N SER A 486 -29.12 -17.26 -5.82
CA SER A 486 -30.33 -17.28 -4.99
C SER A 486 -30.90 -18.71 -4.96
N LYS A 487 -31.11 -19.21 -3.75
CA LYS A 487 -31.69 -20.53 -3.48
C LYS A 487 -33.19 -20.52 -3.75
#